data_3c59aad40d27d232b0dca3126b3f8efd
#
_entry.id   3c59aad40d27d232b0dca3126b3f8efd
#
_cell.length_a   1.000
_cell.length_b   1.000
_cell.length_c   1.000
_cell.angle_alpha   90.00
_cell.angle_beta   90.00
_cell.angle_gamma   90.00
#
_symmetry.space_group_name_H-M   'P 1'
#
loop_
_entity.id
_entity.type
_entity.pdbx_description
1 polymer ?
#
loop_
_entity_poly.entity_id
_entity_poly.type
_entity_poly.pdbx_seq_one_letter_code
_entity_poly.pdbx_strand_id
1 'polypeptide(L)'
;MELAEQGKPIMGTCAGLILLAKHGDEQVERTRTKLLGLLDVWIKRNAFGRQRESFEVILNVKKIGEFPAVFIRAPAITRVGDDVEVLARFEDYIVAVQQKNILGFAFHPELTEDTRIHEHFLMLAENI
;
A
#
# COMPACT_ATOMS: atom_id res chain seq x y z
N MET A 1 -10.77 2.17 14.06
CA MET A 1 -10.56 3.59 13.78
C MET A 1 -11.83 4.26 13.29
N GLU A 2 -12.12 5.38 13.87
CA GLU A 2 -13.34 6.12 13.62
C GLU A 2 -13.53 6.52 12.15
N LEU A 3 -12.47 6.98 11.49
CA LEU A 3 -12.53 7.38 10.08
C LEU A 3 -12.95 6.24 9.16
N ALA A 4 -12.41 5.05 9.38
CA ALA A 4 -12.74 3.88 8.59
C ALA A 4 -14.19 3.45 8.82
N GLU A 5 -14.66 3.51 10.06
CA GLU A 5 -16.04 3.18 10.41
C GLU A 5 -17.03 4.14 9.77
N GLN A 6 -16.63 5.39 9.56
CA GLN A 6 -17.45 6.39 8.89
C GLN A 6 -17.38 6.31 7.37
N GLY A 7 -16.65 5.35 6.81
CA GLY A 7 -16.52 5.17 5.38
C GLY A 7 -15.62 6.19 4.70
N LYS A 8 -14.87 6.97 5.44
CA LYS A 8 -13.96 7.97 4.87
C LYS A 8 -12.73 7.32 4.26
N PRO A 9 -12.16 7.88 3.16
CA PRO A 9 -11.00 7.28 2.54
C PRO A 9 -9.75 7.43 3.40
N ILE A 10 -8.93 6.38 3.38
CA ILE A 10 -7.66 6.33 4.10
C ILE A 10 -6.61 5.81 3.12
N MET A 11 -5.44 6.44 3.08
CA MET A 11 -4.33 5.98 2.25
C MET A 11 -3.10 5.77 3.13
N GLY A 12 -2.51 4.58 3.02
CA GLY A 12 -1.25 4.26 3.71
C GLY A 12 -0.17 3.96 2.69
N THR A 13 0.99 4.58 2.86
CA THR A 13 2.14 4.35 1.99
C THR A 13 3.32 3.86 2.82
N CYS A 14 4.05 2.88 2.31
CA CYS A 14 5.24 2.32 2.93
C CYS A 14 4.98 1.87 4.38
N ALA A 15 5.50 2.57 5.39
CA ALA A 15 5.24 2.26 6.80
C ALA A 15 3.74 2.37 7.14
N GLY A 16 3.03 3.31 6.50
CA GLY A 16 1.59 3.46 6.66
C GLY A 16 0.83 2.24 6.15
N LEU A 17 1.28 1.62 5.07
CA LEU A 17 0.71 0.36 4.59
C LEU A 17 0.83 -0.73 5.66
N ILE A 18 1.99 -0.84 6.31
CA ILE A 18 2.20 -1.82 7.37
C ILE A 18 1.19 -1.60 8.51
N LEU A 19 1.01 -0.35 8.93
CA LEU A 19 0.07 -0.03 10.00
C LEU A 19 -1.38 -0.39 9.66
N LEU A 20 -1.78 -0.24 8.40
CA LEU A 20 -3.15 -0.55 7.97
C LEU A 20 -3.40 -2.05 7.85
N ALA A 21 -2.37 -2.86 7.69
CA ALA A 21 -2.50 -4.28 7.43
C ALA A 21 -3.11 -5.03 8.61
N LYS A 22 -3.75 -6.16 8.31
CA LYS A 22 -4.32 -7.07 9.28
C LYS A 22 -3.30 -8.11 9.75
N HIS A 23 -2.39 -8.51 8.86
CA HIS A 23 -1.44 -9.59 9.11
C HIS A 23 -0.01 -9.13 8.83
N GLY A 24 0.85 -9.22 9.83
CA GLY A 24 2.27 -8.92 9.70
C GLY A 24 3.11 -10.18 9.65
N ASP A 25 4.36 -10.05 9.20
CA ASP A 25 5.32 -11.13 9.25
C ASP A 25 6.01 -11.17 10.61
N GLU A 26 6.93 -12.11 10.78
CA GLU A 26 7.70 -12.28 12.00
C GLU A 26 8.45 -11.01 12.42
N GLN A 27 8.97 -10.26 11.44
CA GLN A 27 9.70 -9.02 11.72
C GLN A 27 8.78 -7.93 12.25
N VAL A 28 7.56 -7.84 11.73
CA VAL A 28 6.55 -6.91 12.24
C VAL A 28 6.23 -7.25 13.69
N GLU A 29 6.07 -8.52 14.02
CA GLU A 29 5.80 -8.97 15.38
C GLU A 29 6.96 -8.66 16.32
N ARG A 30 8.21 -8.87 15.89
CA ARG A 30 9.41 -8.59 16.69
C ARG A 30 9.56 -7.12 17.06
N THR A 31 9.18 -6.23 16.15
CA THR A 31 9.27 -4.79 16.41
C THR A 31 8.08 -4.27 17.19
N ARG A 32 7.14 -5.15 17.56
CA ARG A 32 5.92 -4.82 18.29
C ARG A 32 5.09 -3.74 17.60
N THR A 33 5.12 -3.74 16.27
CA THR A 33 4.33 -2.80 15.47
C THR A 33 2.85 -3.13 15.66
N LYS A 34 2.10 -2.13 16.10
CA LYS A 34 0.66 -2.29 16.31
C LYS A 34 -0.06 -2.09 14.99
N LEU A 35 -0.72 -3.15 14.50
CA LEU A 35 -1.47 -3.11 13.26
C LEU A 35 -2.91 -2.65 13.52
N LEU A 36 -3.44 -1.82 12.61
CA LEU A 36 -4.81 -1.31 12.72
C LEU A 36 -5.85 -2.29 12.17
N GLY A 37 -5.42 -3.20 11.30
CA GLY A 37 -6.31 -4.25 10.79
C GLY A 37 -7.38 -3.78 9.82
N LEU A 38 -7.15 -2.69 9.10
CA LEU A 38 -8.12 -2.11 8.17
C LEU A 38 -8.04 -2.69 6.76
N LEU A 39 -6.87 -3.21 6.37
CA LEU A 39 -6.66 -3.87 5.08
C LEU A 39 -6.40 -5.36 5.30
N ASP A 40 -7.17 -6.20 4.63
CA ASP A 40 -7.04 -7.64 4.75
C ASP A 40 -5.90 -8.15 3.85
N VAL A 41 -4.68 -7.82 4.24
CA VAL A 41 -3.47 -8.14 3.51
C VAL A 41 -2.41 -8.72 4.45
N TRP A 42 -1.50 -9.53 3.88
CA TRP A 42 -0.34 -10.08 4.58
C TRP A 42 0.91 -9.32 4.14
N ILE A 43 1.60 -8.73 5.11
CA ILE A 43 2.75 -7.85 4.86
C ILE A 43 4.06 -8.57 5.17
N LYS A 44 5.02 -8.41 4.27
CA LYS A 44 6.41 -8.79 4.49
C LYS A 44 7.26 -7.53 4.53
N ARG A 45 7.85 -7.22 5.69
CA ARG A 45 8.74 -6.08 5.85
C ARG A 45 10.09 -6.38 5.20
N ASN A 46 10.74 -5.36 4.63
CA ASN A 46 12.04 -5.52 3.95
C ASN A 46 12.02 -6.58 2.84
N ALA A 47 10.94 -6.61 2.06
CA ALA A 47 10.73 -7.63 1.05
C ALA A 47 11.82 -7.66 -0.03
N PHE A 48 12.43 -6.51 -0.34
CA PHE A 48 13.39 -6.38 -1.44
C PHE A 48 14.84 -6.48 -1.00
N GLY A 49 15.09 -6.64 0.31
CA GLY A 49 16.43 -6.86 0.85
C GLY A 49 17.32 -5.62 0.80
N ARG A 50 18.57 -5.78 1.27
CA ARG A 50 19.53 -4.68 1.38
C ARG A 50 20.02 -4.16 0.03
N GLN A 51 20.10 -5.01 -0.98
CA GLN A 51 20.62 -4.63 -2.29
C GLN A 51 19.66 -3.73 -3.07
N ARG A 52 18.41 -3.68 -2.65
CA ARG A 52 17.37 -2.90 -3.31
C ARG A 52 16.64 -2.00 -2.32
N GLU A 53 17.40 -1.30 -1.46
CA GLU A 53 16.82 -0.38 -0.47
C GLU A 53 16.07 0.77 -1.11
N SER A 54 16.58 1.29 -2.23
CA SER A 54 15.95 2.39 -2.97
C SER A 54 16.01 2.11 -4.45
N PHE A 55 14.86 2.16 -5.11
CA PHE A 55 14.81 2.03 -6.57
C PHE A 55 13.53 2.65 -7.10
N GLU A 56 13.55 2.95 -8.40
CA GLU A 56 12.40 3.50 -9.11
C GLU A 56 12.06 2.59 -10.28
N VAL A 57 10.77 2.36 -10.50
CA VAL A 57 10.30 1.51 -11.59
C VAL A 57 8.96 2.01 -12.08
N ILE A 58 8.71 1.87 -13.39
CA ILE A 58 7.40 2.17 -13.95
C ILE A 58 6.49 0.96 -13.74
N LEU A 59 5.39 1.16 -13.03
CA LEU A 59 4.39 0.14 -12.76
C LEU A 59 3.11 0.43 -13.51
N ASN A 60 2.41 -0.61 -13.93
CA ASN A 60 1.07 -0.48 -14.45
C ASN A 60 0.09 -0.61 -13.26
N VAL A 61 -0.46 0.52 -12.84
CA VAL A 61 -1.39 0.58 -11.71
C VAL A 61 -2.82 0.61 -12.25
N LYS A 62 -3.63 -0.34 -11.82
CA LYS A 62 -5.03 -0.44 -12.23
C LYS A 62 -5.77 0.86 -11.93
N LYS A 63 -6.59 1.33 -12.85
CA LYS A 63 -7.36 2.59 -12.80
C LYS A 63 -6.51 3.84 -12.99
N ILE A 64 -5.18 3.73 -13.06
CA ILE A 64 -4.28 4.88 -13.16
C ILE A 64 -3.41 4.79 -14.42
N GLY A 65 -2.90 3.60 -14.76
CA GLY A 65 -2.00 3.38 -15.87
C GLY A 65 -0.55 3.31 -15.42
N GLU A 66 0.38 3.59 -16.33
CA GLU A 66 1.81 3.58 -15.99
C GLU A 66 2.14 4.67 -15.01
N PHE A 67 2.81 4.32 -13.92
CA PHE A 67 3.13 5.22 -12.82
C PHE A 67 4.59 5.03 -12.37
N PRO A 68 5.34 6.14 -12.20
CA PRO A 68 6.73 6.06 -11.73
C PRO A 68 6.74 5.81 -10.21
N ALA A 69 6.97 4.58 -9.82
CA ALA A 69 6.91 4.17 -8.41
C ALA A 69 8.30 4.24 -7.78
N VAL A 70 8.42 4.98 -6.68
CA VAL A 70 9.66 5.12 -5.91
C VAL A 70 9.57 4.25 -4.67
N PHE A 71 10.46 3.28 -4.56
CA PHE A 71 10.53 2.35 -3.43
C PHE A 71 11.72 2.72 -2.54
N ILE A 72 11.48 2.87 -1.24
CA ILE A 72 12.53 3.12 -0.26
C ILE A 72 12.26 2.20 0.93
N ARG A 73 13.17 1.24 1.15
CA ARG A 73 13.04 0.24 2.23
C ARG A 73 11.62 -0.33 2.30
N ALA A 74 11.09 -0.67 1.15
CA ALA A 74 9.67 -0.95 1.02
C ALA A 74 9.28 -2.31 1.59
N PRO A 75 8.10 -2.39 2.22
CA PRO A 75 7.45 -3.66 2.47
C PRO A 75 6.84 -4.19 1.18
N ALA A 76 6.28 -5.36 1.22
CA ALA A 76 5.46 -5.87 0.13
C ALA A 76 4.29 -6.67 0.69
N ILE A 77 3.28 -6.86 -0.13
CA ILE A 77 2.13 -7.68 0.20
C ILE A 77 2.34 -9.04 -0.43
N THR A 78 2.25 -10.10 0.36
CA THR A 78 2.44 -11.47 -0.13
C THR A 78 1.12 -12.13 -0.47
N ARG A 79 0.02 -11.69 0.15
CA ARG A 79 -1.30 -12.27 -0.04
C ARG A 79 -2.37 -11.24 0.31
N VAL A 80 -3.53 -11.34 -0.33
CA VAL A 80 -4.70 -10.49 -0.05
C VAL A 80 -5.93 -11.34 0.23
N GLY A 81 -6.87 -10.79 1.00
CA GLY A 81 -8.17 -11.40 1.21
C GLY A 81 -9.10 -11.19 0.01
N ASP A 82 -10.27 -11.81 0.07
CA ASP A 82 -11.22 -11.83 -1.06
C ASP A 82 -11.80 -10.45 -1.41
N ASP A 83 -11.88 -9.56 -0.43
CA ASP A 83 -12.46 -8.23 -0.62
C ASP A 83 -11.43 -7.17 -1.05
N VAL A 84 -10.19 -7.57 -1.25
CA VAL A 84 -9.10 -6.64 -1.60
C VAL A 84 -8.82 -6.69 -3.09
N GLU A 85 -8.83 -5.53 -3.72
CA GLU A 85 -8.49 -5.39 -5.13
C GLU A 85 -6.99 -5.12 -5.27
N VAL A 86 -6.29 -5.92 -6.09
CA VAL A 86 -4.88 -5.71 -6.41
C VAL A 86 -4.79 -4.65 -7.49
N LEU A 87 -4.09 -3.55 -7.22
CA LEU A 87 -3.91 -2.47 -8.18
C LEU A 87 -2.60 -2.57 -8.95
N ALA A 88 -1.55 -3.11 -8.33
CA ALA A 88 -0.25 -3.26 -8.99
C ALA A 88 0.57 -4.38 -8.38
N ARG A 89 1.39 -4.99 -9.23
CA ARG A 89 2.35 -6.04 -8.83
C ARG A 89 3.74 -5.66 -9.31
N PHE A 90 4.74 -6.09 -8.56
CA PHE A 90 6.13 -5.98 -8.96
C PHE A 90 6.87 -7.26 -8.57
N GLU A 91 7.45 -7.95 -9.57
CA GLU A 91 8.02 -9.27 -9.39
C GLU A 91 6.96 -10.22 -8.79
N ASP A 92 7.28 -10.94 -7.72
CA ASP A 92 6.35 -11.86 -7.08
C ASP A 92 5.47 -11.20 -6.01
N TYR A 93 5.57 -9.89 -5.85
CA TYR A 93 4.89 -9.17 -4.78
C TYR A 93 3.76 -8.30 -5.28
N ILE A 94 2.78 -8.09 -4.41
CA ILE A 94 1.72 -7.11 -4.62
C ILE A 94 2.19 -5.83 -3.95
N VAL A 95 2.10 -4.71 -4.65
CA VAL A 95 2.64 -3.43 -4.19
C VAL A 95 1.62 -2.30 -4.12
N ALA A 96 0.38 -2.54 -4.56
CA ALA A 96 -0.71 -1.57 -4.42
C ALA A 96 -2.04 -2.31 -4.33
N VAL A 97 -2.89 -1.88 -3.40
CA VAL A 97 -4.19 -2.52 -3.15
C VAL A 97 -5.24 -1.47 -2.80
N GLN A 98 -6.51 -1.86 -2.97
CA GLN A 98 -7.65 -1.09 -2.51
C GLN A 98 -8.67 -2.03 -1.89
N GLN A 99 -9.18 -1.66 -0.73
CA GLN A 99 -10.30 -2.34 -0.08
C GLN A 99 -11.30 -1.27 0.35
N LYS A 100 -12.47 -1.21 -0.30
CA LYS A 100 -13.46 -0.13 -0.10
C LYS A 100 -12.79 1.22 -0.38
N ASN A 101 -12.78 2.12 0.58
CA ASN A 101 -12.16 3.46 0.46
C ASN A 101 -10.75 3.51 1.06
N ILE A 102 -10.11 2.35 1.25
CA ILE A 102 -8.78 2.27 1.85
C ILE A 102 -7.77 1.87 0.77
N LEU A 103 -6.76 2.71 0.58
CA LEU A 103 -5.68 2.47 -0.39
C LEU A 103 -4.39 2.15 0.36
N GLY A 104 -3.66 1.17 -0.14
CA GLY A 104 -2.35 0.81 0.41
C GLY A 104 -1.31 0.69 -0.69
N PHE A 105 -0.17 1.33 -0.50
CA PHE A 105 0.93 1.33 -1.46
C PHE A 105 2.24 0.99 -0.76
N ALA A 106 3.03 0.08 -1.36
CA ALA A 106 4.35 -0.25 -0.85
C ALA A 106 5.40 0.79 -1.24
N PHE A 107 5.11 1.63 -2.22
CA PHE A 107 6.00 2.69 -2.71
C PHE A 107 5.53 4.05 -2.22
N HIS A 108 6.31 5.08 -2.55
CA HIS A 108 6.05 6.47 -2.14
C HIS A 108 5.49 7.29 -3.30
N PRO A 109 4.17 7.37 -3.49
CA PRO A 109 3.59 8.17 -4.58
C PRO A 109 3.86 9.67 -4.43
N GLU A 110 4.13 10.12 -3.20
CA GLU A 110 4.43 11.54 -2.94
C GLU A 110 5.82 11.98 -3.43
N LEU A 111 6.72 11.04 -3.73
CA LEU A 111 8.09 11.35 -4.18
C LEU A 111 8.23 11.49 -5.70
N THR A 112 7.12 11.55 -6.41
CA THR A 112 7.10 11.79 -7.85
C THR A 112 6.22 13.01 -8.14
N GLU A 113 6.41 13.63 -9.32
CA GLU A 113 5.58 14.74 -9.76
C GLU A 113 4.21 14.27 -10.29
N ASP A 114 4.03 12.96 -10.48
CA ASP A 114 2.78 12.37 -10.96
C ASP A 114 1.75 12.34 -9.83
N THR A 115 0.69 13.13 -9.96
CA THR A 115 -0.32 13.30 -8.92
C THR A 115 -1.54 12.40 -9.10
N ARG A 116 -1.54 11.48 -10.07
CA ARG A 116 -2.74 10.69 -10.40
C ARG A 116 -3.22 9.81 -9.25
N ILE A 117 -2.30 9.26 -8.42
CA ILE A 117 -2.70 8.48 -7.25
C ILE A 117 -3.40 9.36 -6.23
N HIS A 118 -2.87 10.55 -5.97
CA HIS A 118 -3.50 11.50 -5.05
C HIS A 118 -4.85 11.98 -5.58
N GLU A 119 -4.96 12.19 -6.90
CA GLU A 119 -6.23 12.54 -7.54
C GLU A 119 -7.27 11.43 -7.37
N HIS A 120 -6.84 10.17 -7.53
CA HIS A 120 -7.73 9.02 -7.31
C HIS A 120 -8.22 8.99 -5.86
N PHE A 121 -7.34 9.23 -4.90
CA PHE A 121 -7.69 9.30 -3.48
C PHE A 121 -8.72 10.41 -3.21
N LEU A 122 -8.51 11.59 -3.81
CA LEU A 122 -9.44 12.70 -3.65
C LEU A 122 -10.81 12.39 -4.27
N MET A 123 -10.84 11.67 -5.39
CA MET A 123 -12.09 11.21 -5.97
C MET A 123 -12.89 10.33 -5.03
N LEU A 124 -12.22 9.43 -4.32
CA LEU A 124 -12.87 8.61 -3.30
C LEU A 124 -13.46 9.47 -2.18
N ALA A 125 -12.76 10.52 -1.80
CA ALA A 125 -13.23 11.45 -0.76
C ALA A 125 -14.48 12.22 -1.20
N GLU A 126 -14.56 12.61 -2.46
CA GLU A 126 -15.70 13.37 -2.99
C GLU A 126 -16.97 12.53 -3.12
N ASN A 127 -16.84 11.22 -3.22
CA ASN A 127 -17.96 10.31 -3.42
C ASN A 127 -18.57 9.75 -2.13
N ILE A 128 -18.21 10.33 -0.99
CA ILE A 128 -18.72 9.89 0.32
C ILE A 128 -19.87 10.76 0.79
#